data_6a4216cf4f173408d25e843bb2921fc2
#
_entry.id   6a4216cf4f173408d25e843bb2921fc2
#
_cell.length_a   1.000
_cell.length_b   1.000
_cell.length_c   1.000
_cell.angle_alpha   90.00
_cell.angle_beta   90.00
_cell.angle_gamma   90.00
#
_symmetry.space_group_name_H-M   'P 1'
#
loop_
_entity.id
_entity.type
_entity.pdbx_description
1 polymer ?
#
loop_
_entity_poly.entity_id
_entity_poly.type
_entity_poly.pdbx_seq_one_letter_code
_entity_poly.pdbx_strand_id
1 'polypeptide(L)'
;CSRQYNLYMKTVVSLQNNLISLTDKTFPGVNELFSSPERADGHQKWVDFVMTFYHCDCICRVSENAFAERYQKWCKRKGYHFSAEKAQDVYLGSCGHFTTLPKNDNTKLLITTAAQQLLAGKMTLAALRTEMTRLAKQLPEYDIVRAMYGVGETTAVQLMAEIGNVRRFPRRSSIVGFAGVDPAVDQSGKHSAKSVPTTKRGSPHLRKTLYQIVCTYLKKSPVDEPVYQFLDKKRSEGKPYFVYMTAAQNKFLRIYYARVKECLEAFDAQQDTSQR
;
A
#
# COMPACT_ATOMS: atom_id res chain seq x y z
N CYS A 1 -9.00 0.14 14.18
CA CYS A 1 -7.65 -0.12 13.64
C CYS A 1 -7.48 0.40 12.19
N SER A 2 -8.38 0.08 11.21
CA SER A 2 -8.21 0.46 9.79
C SER A 2 -8.07 1.96 9.55
N ARG A 3 -8.92 2.78 10.15
CA ARG A 3 -8.82 4.26 10.02
C ARG A 3 -7.52 4.80 10.61
N GLN A 4 -7.08 4.27 11.74
CA GLN A 4 -5.83 4.66 12.37
C GLN A 4 -4.63 4.23 11.52
N TYR A 5 -4.66 3.02 10.97
CA TYR A 5 -3.66 2.55 10.00
C TYR A 5 -3.55 3.50 8.79
N ASN A 6 -4.68 3.92 8.21
CA ASN A 6 -4.69 4.85 7.09
C ASN A 6 -4.15 6.24 7.46
N LEU A 7 -4.36 6.71 8.68
CA LEU A 7 -3.78 7.96 9.19
C LEU A 7 -2.26 7.84 9.28
N TYR A 8 -1.75 6.80 9.94
CA TYR A 8 -0.31 6.57 10.06
C TYR A 8 0.37 6.35 8.70
N MET A 9 -0.29 5.70 7.74
CA MET A 9 0.23 5.59 6.37
C MET A 9 0.50 6.96 5.74
N LYS A 10 -0.40 7.93 5.91
CA LYS A 10 -0.18 9.30 5.40
C LYS A 10 1.00 9.96 6.10
N THR A 11 1.10 9.79 7.41
CA THR A 11 2.22 10.33 8.21
C THR A 11 3.55 9.73 7.75
N VAL A 12 3.63 8.41 7.56
CA VAL A 12 4.85 7.74 7.09
C VAL A 12 5.25 8.20 5.69
N VAL A 13 4.29 8.39 4.77
CA VAL A 13 4.60 8.97 3.45
C VAL A 13 5.15 10.39 3.57
N SER A 14 4.58 11.22 4.45
CA SER A 14 5.08 12.58 4.69
C SER A 14 6.50 12.56 5.29
N LEU A 15 6.76 11.67 6.28
CA LEU A 15 8.09 11.51 6.88
C LEU A 15 9.13 11.02 5.86
N GLN A 16 8.75 10.10 4.97
CA GLN A 16 9.63 9.62 3.91
C GLN A 16 9.99 10.74 2.92
N ASN A 17 9.00 11.52 2.48
CA ASN A 17 9.23 12.65 1.58
C ASN A 17 10.10 13.73 2.24
N ASN A 18 9.90 13.97 3.54
CA ASN A 18 10.75 14.89 4.30
C ASN A 18 12.20 14.39 4.37
N LEU A 19 12.43 13.11 4.65
CA LEU A 19 13.77 12.54 4.68
C LEU A 19 14.44 12.62 3.29
N ILE A 20 13.72 12.31 2.20
CA ILE A 20 14.22 12.45 0.83
C ILE A 20 14.62 13.91 0.57
N SER A 21 13.74 14.87 0.89
CA SER A 21 14.04 16.30 0.69
C SER A 21 15.27 16.78 1.50
N LEU A 22 15.51 16.22 2.69
CA LEU A 22 16.70 16.53 3.48
C LEU A 22 17.95 15.87 2.89
N THR A 23 17.84 14.61 2.44
CA THR A 23 18.97 13.90 1.84
C THR A 23 19.34 14.47 0.48
N ASP A 24 18.42 14.98 -0.31
CA ASP A 24 18.71 15.67 -1.59
C ASP A 24 19.59 16.91 -1.41
N LYS A 25 19.60 17.51 -0.20
CA LYS A 25 20.47 18.64 0.17
C LYS A 25 21.85 18.23 0.61
N THR A 26 22.10 16.94 0.90
CA THR A 26 23.36 16.43 1.45
C THR A 26 23.96 15.28 0.66
N PHE A 27 23.11 14.47 0.04
CA PHE A 27 23.47 13.34 -0.80
C PHE A 27 22.31 13.08 -1.80
N PRO A 28 22.20 13.85 -2.89
CA PRO A 28 21.14 13.72 -3.88
C PRO A 28 21.04 12.32 -4.43
N GLY A 29 19.81 11.79 -4.55
CA GLY A 29 19.55 10.49 -5.15
C GLY A 29 19.93 9.27 -4.29
N VAL A 30 20.35 9.44 -3.04
CA VAL A 30 20.79 8.32 -2.19
C VAL A 30 19.71 7.26 -2.01
N ASN A 31 18.43 7.63 -2.00
CA ASN A 31 17.29 6.70 -1.93
C ASN A 31 17.18 5.78 -3.16
N GLU A 32 17.69 6.19 -4.31
CA GLU A 32 17.66 5.43 -5.58
C GLU A 32 18.83 4.47 -5.70
N LEU A 33 19.92 4.70 -4.96
CA LEU A 33 21.08 3.82 -4.96
C LEU A 33 20.79 2.43 -4.38
N PHE A 34 19.70 2.27 -3.61
CA PHE A 34 19.38 1.02 -2.93
C PHE A 34 18.01 0.50 -3.34
N SER A 35 17.97 -0.58 -4.13
CA SER A 35 16.75 -1.26 -4.57
C SER A 35 16.22 -2.31 -3.58
N SER A 36 16.85 -2.45 -2.41
CA SER A 36 16.47 -3.45 -1.41
C SER A 36 15.07 -3.20 -0.88
N PRO A 37 14.20 -4.22 -0.82
CA PRO A 37 12.86 -4.08 -0.23
C PRO A 37 12.93 -3.74 1.25
N GLU A 38 11.83 -3.23 1.77
CA GLU A 38 11.65 -3.03 3.19
C GLU A 38 11.65 -4.37 3.93
N ARG A 39 12.36 -4.44 5.05
CA ARG A 39 12.42 -5.61 5.93
C ARG A 39 11.11 -5.72 6.74
N ALA A 40 10.84 -6.90 7.27
CA ALA A 40 9.67 -7.13 8.11
C ALA A 40 9.63 -6.25 9.37
N ASP A 41 10.79 -5.82 9.85
CA ASP A 41 10.95 -4.90 10.99
C ASP A 41 10.82 -3.42 10.62
N GLY A 42 10.48 -3.09 9.35
CA GLY A 42 10.32 -1.72 8.84
C GLY A 42 11.62 -1.04 8.39
N HIS A 43 12.77 -1.71 8.58
CA HIS A 43 14.06 -1.15 8.14
C HIS A 43 14.19 -1.17 6.61
N GLN A 44 14.75 -0.09 6.04
CA GLN A 44 15.16 0.02 4.66
C GLN A 44 16.65 0.38 4.59
N LYS A 45 17.36 -0.27 3.67
CA LYS A 45 18.83 -0.15 3.59
C LYS A 45 19.28 1.31 3.39
N TRP A 46 18.61 2.09 2.54
CA TRP A 46 18.95 3.49 2.31
C TRP A 46 18.70 4.38 3.56
N VAL A 47 17.62 4.13 4.32
CA VAL A 47 17.32 4.87 5.56
C VAL A 47 18.37 4.59 6.63
N ASP A 48 18.71 3.33 6.83
CA ASP A 48 19.79 2.96 7.76
C ASP A 48 21.15 3.49 7.29
N PHE A 49 21.38 3.56 5.97
CA PHE A 49 22.61 4.07 5.39
C PHE A 49 22.80 5.56 5.69
N VAL A 50 21.79 6.40 5.47
CA VAL A 50 21.88 7.83 5.72
C VAL A 50 22.01 8.20 7.19
N MET A 51 21.59 7.33 8.10
CA MET A 51 21.88 7.51 9.54
C MET A 51 23.37 7.44 9.88
N THR A 52 24.16 6.78 9.02
CA THR A 52 25.62 6.66 9.21
C THR A 52 26.38 7.56 8.24
N PHE A 53 25.98 7.56 6.97
CA PHE A 53 26.59 8.32 5.89
C PHE A 53 25.63 9.44 5.43
N TYR A 54 25.41 10.40 6.31
CA TYR A 54 24.37 11.43 6.18
C TYR A 54 24.68 12.53 5.14
N HIS A 55 25.91 12.52 4.60
CA HIS A 55 26.40 13.51 3.66
C HIS A 55 27.36 12.85 2.67
N CYS A 56 27.37 13.28 1.40
CA CYS A 56 28.28 12.72 0.38
C CYS A 56 29.75 12.84 0.79
N ASP A 57 30.16 13.90 1.50
CA ASP A 57 31.51 14.07 2.05
C ASP A 57 31.90 13.01 3.11
N CYS A 58 30.97 12.23 3.62
CA CYS A 58 31.32 11.08 4.47
C CYS A 58 31.97 9.96 3.66
N ILE A 59 31.81 10.01 2.34
CA ILE A 59 32.20 8.99 1.36
C ILE A 59 33.30 9.53 0.45
N CYS A 60 33.03 10.58 -0.32
CA CYS A 60 33.94 11.10 -1.35
C CYS A 60 35.22 11.74 -0.80
N ARG A 61 35.33 12.05 0.49
CA ARG A 61 36.57 12.58 1.10
C ARG A 61 37.57 11.50 1.52
N VAL A 62 37.25 10.23 1.31
CA VAL A 62 38.16 9.11 1.54
C VAL A 62 38.40 8.37 0.24
N SER A 63 39.42 7.51 0.16
CA SER A 63 39.61 6.70 -1.04
C SER A 63 38.51 5.66 -1.19
N GLU A 64 38.26 5.21 -2.41
CA GLU A 64 37.25 4.19 -2.74
C GLU A 64 37.44 2.93 -1.89
N ASN A 65 38.70 2.44 -1.78
CA ASN A 65 38.99 1.25 -0.97
C ASN A 65 38.67 1.47 0.51
N ALA A 66 39.02 2.62 1.08
CA ALA A 66 38.72 2.96 2.47
C ALA A 66 37.21 3.07 2.71
N PHE A 67 36.45 3.58 1.74
CA PHE A 67 35.01 3.56 1.82
C PHE A 67 34.44 2.14 1.74
N ALA A 68 34.91 1.31 0.79
CA ALA A 68 34.46 -0.07 0.64
C ALA A 68 34.63 -0.87 1.92
N GLU A 69 35.78 -0.73 2.63
CA GLU A 69 35.98 -1.36 3.93
C GLU A 69 35.01 -0.86 5.01
N ARG A 70 34.74 0.45 5.06
CA ARG A 70 33.77 1.04 5.99
C ARG A 70 32.36 0.55 5.70
N TYR A 71 31.99 0.49 4.43
CA TYR A 71 30.70 0.01 3.98
C TYR A 71 30.51 -1.49 4.26
N GLN A 72 31.56 -2.31 4.06
CA GLN A 72 31.55 -3.73 4.42
C GLN A 72 31.31 -3.93 5.93
N LYS A 73 32.05 -3.19 6.78
CA LYS A 73 31.85 -3.23 8.24
C LYS A 73 30.45 -2.78 8.63
N TRP A 74 29.92 -1.76 7.96
CA TRP A 74 28.57 -1.27 8.18
C TRP A 74 27.52 -2.32 7.76
N CYS A 75 27.65 -2.94 6.59
CA CYS A 75 26.77 -4.01 6.12
C CYS A 75 26.74 -5.18 7.13
N LYS A 76 27.91 -5.63 7.59
CA LYS A 76 28.03 -6.73 8.58
C LYS A 76 27.30 -6.37 9.89
N ARG A 77 27.51 -5.14 10.40
CA ARG A 77 26.89 -4.69 11.65
C ARG A 77 25.37 -4.55 11.55
N LYS A 78 24.85 -4.14 10.38
CA LYS A 78 23.42 -3.93 10.13
C LYS A 78 22.69 -5.14 9.54
N GLY A 79 23.41 -6.24 9.29
CA GLY A 79 22.83 -7.45 8.70
C GLY A 79 22.42 -7.30 7.22
N TYR A 80 23.13 -6.45 6.48
CA TYR A 80 22.93 -6.30 5.03
C TYR A 80 23.98 -7.06 4.24
N HIS A 81 23.56 -7.56 3.07
CA HIS A 81 24.51 -8.16 2.12
C HIS A 81 25.47 -7.07 1.59
N PHE A 82 26.77 -7.40 1.59
CA PHE A 82 27.82 -6.57 1.00
C PHE A 82 28.07 -7.01 -0.45
N SER A 83 28.25 -6.03 -1.34
CA SER A 83 28.74 -6.22 -2.70
C SER A 83 29.79 -5.13 -2.97
N ALA A 84 30.93 -5.51 -3.53
CA ALA A 84 31.99 -4.58 -3.91
C ALA A 84 31.54 -3.64 -5.03
N GLU A 85 30.81 -4.18 -6.01
CA GLU A 85 30.18 -3.41 -7.09
C GLU A 85 29.25 -2.32 -6.51
N LYS A 86 28.42 -2.69 -5.52
CA LYS A 86 27.53 -1.73 -4.86
C LYS A 86 28.29 -0.68 -4.05
N ALA A 87 29.41 -1.04 -3.43
CA ALA A 87 30.26 -0.06 -2.75
C ALA A 87 30.83 0.95 -3.75
N GLN A 88 31.25 0.49 -4.92
CA GLN A 88 31.72 1.35 -6.01
C GLN A 88 30.62 2.26 -6.55
N ASP A 89 29.43 1.72 -6.84
CA ASP A 89 28.27 2.53 -7.27
C ASP A 89 27.95 3.64 -6.27
N VAL A 90 27.94 3.35 -4.98
CA VAL A 90 27.66 4.32 -3.92
C VAL A 90 28.79 5.37 -3.83
N TYR A 91 30.05 4.94 -3.98
CA TYR A 91 31.20 5.85 -3.99
C TYR A 91 31.11 6.83 -5.17
N LEU A 92 30.94 6.32 -6.39
CA LEU A 92 30.80 7.14 -7.60
C LEU A 92 29.55 8.04 -7.52
N GLY A 93 28.43 7.49 -7.04
CA GLY A 93 27.21 8.25 -6.83
C GLY A 93 27.30 9.31 -5.72
N SER A 94 28.35 9.31 -4.90
CA SER A 94 28.58 10.37 -3.90
C SER A 94 29.47 11.51 -4.39
N CYS A 95 30.14 11.32 -5.52
CA CYS A 95 31.11 12.29 -6.04
C CYS A 95 30.42 13.33 -6.94
N GLY A 96 30.99 14.57 -6.94
CA GLY A 96 30.56 15.63 -7.86
C GLY A 96 29.22 16.29 -7.52
N HIS A 97 28.59 15.98 -6.41
CA HIS A 97 27.33 16.61 -6.00
C HIS A 97 27.55 18.00 -5.39
N PHE A 98 26.64 18.89 -5.74
CA PHE A 98 26.54 20.20 -5.10
C PHE A 98 25.58 20.09 -3.92
N THR A 99 26.10 20.21 -2.69
CA THR A 99 25.31 20.13 -1.47
C THR A 99 24.94 21.50 -0.95
N THR A 100 23.66 21.68 -0.56
CA THR A 100 23.17 22.96 -0.02
C THR A 100 23.23 23.01 1.51
N LEU A 101 23.35 21.86 2.17
CA LEU A 101 23.59 21.76 3.60
C LEU A 101 25.03 21.31 3.83
N PRO A 102 25.78 21.95 4.78
CA PRO A 102 27.15 21.57 5.08
C PRO A 102 27.21 20.28 5.89
N LYS A 103 28.34 19.58 5.79
CA LYS A 103 28.64 18.43 6.67
C LYS A 103 29.01 18.92 8.06
N ASN A 104 28.04 18.93 8.98
CA ASN A 104 28.23 19.30 10.39
C ASN A 104 27.26 18.51 11.28
N ASP A 105 27.37 18.72 12.60
CA ASP A 105 26.54 18.00 13.59
C ASP A 105 25.07 18.37 13.51
N ASN A 106 24.71 19.60 13.15
CA ASN A 106 23.32 20.01 12.98
C ASN A 106 22.67 19.27 11.80
N THR A 107 23.34 19.19 10.67
CA THR A 107 22.87 18.44 9.50
C THR A 107 22.76 16.95 9.81
N LYS A 108 23.73 16.39 10.52
CA LYS A 108 23.65 15.00 11.01
C LYS A 108 22.43 14.79 11.92
N LEU A 109 22.21 15.69 12.87
CA LEU A 109 21.05 15.62 13.76
C LEU A 109 19.73 15.64 12.97
N LEU A 110 19.57 16.56 12.03
CA LEU A 110 18.36 16.68 11.20
C LEU A 110 18.06 15.36 10.45
N ILE A 111 19.04 14.79 9.75
CA ILE A 111 18.86 13.58 8.96
C ILE A 111 18.62 12.37 9.86
N THR A 112 19.41 12.21 10.93
CA THR A 112 19.24 11.05 11.83
C THR A 112 17.90 11.08 12.55
N THR A 113 17.44 12.26 12.99
CA THR A 113 16.12 12.42 13.61
C THR A 113 14.99 12.11 12.62
N ALA A 114 15.06 12.65 11.40
CA ALA A 114 14.05 12.36 10.36
C ALA A 114 14.01 10.87 10.00
N ALA A 115 15.16 10.20 9.89
CA ALA A 115 15.26 8.76 9.64
C ALA A 115 14.69 7.94 10.82
N GLN A 116 14.96 8.32 12.06
CA GLN A 116 14.41 7.66 13.25
C GLN A 116 12.88 7.80 13.31
N GLN A 117 12.34 8.99 13.03
CA GLN A 117 10.89 9.21 12.98
C GLN A 117 10.22 8.34 11.91
N LEU A 118 10.83 8.27 10.72
CA LEU A 118 10.34 7.41 9.64
C LEU A 118 10.32 5.93 10.08
N LEU A 119 11.40 5.45 10.67
CA LEU A 119 11.51 4.07 11.16
C LEU A 119 10.45 3.77 12.21
N ALA A 120 10.30 4.64 13.23
CA ALA A 120 9.29 4.49 14.26
C ALA A 120 7.86 4.44 13.69
N GLY A 121 7.56 5.30 12.71
CA GLY A 121 6.28 5.29 12.00
C GLY A 121 6.03 3.99 11.23
N LYS A 122 7.05 3.44 10.57
CA LYS A 122 6.96 2.15 9.86
C LYS A 122 6.76 0.97 10.82
N MET A 123 7.48 0.95 11.95
CA MET A 123 7.27 -0.07 12.98
C MET A 123 5.84 -0.04 13.54
N THR A 124 5.29 1.15 13.77
CA THR A 124 3.90 1.32 14.19
C THR A 124 2.93 0.77 13.15
N LEU A 125 3.16 1.05 11.87
CA LEU A 125 2.33 0.49 10.78
C LEU A 125 2.42 -1.04 10.70
N ALA A 126 3.61 -1.61 10.86
CA ALA A 126 3.81 -3.06 10.86
C ALA A 126 3.05 -3.72 12.02
N ALA A 127 3.14 -3.17 13.23
CA ALA A 127 2.40 -3.65 14.39
C ALA A 127 0.88 -3.60 14.19
N LEU A 128 0.35 -2.46 13.70
CA LEU A 128 -1.08 -2.32 13.40
C LEU A 128 -1.54 -3.31 12.33
N ARG A 129 -0.74 -3.53 11.28
CA ARG A 129 -1.05 -4.49 10.23
C ARG A 129 -1.12 -5.92 10.77
N THR A 130 -0.16 -6.30 11.61
CA THR A 130 -0.13 -7.62 12.26
C THR A 130 -1.38 -7.82 13.10
N GLU A 131 -1.74 -6.85 13.94
CA GLU A 131 -2.92 -6.94 14.79
C GLU A 131 -4.23 -6.97 13.98
N MET A 132 -4.35 -6.13 12.95
CA MET A 132 -5.50 -6.15 12.05
C MET A 132 -5.65 -7.51 11.37
N THR A 133 -4.55 -8.12 10.93
CA THR A 133 -4.56 -9.47 10.32
C THR A 133 -4.96 -10.52 11.35
N ARG A 134 -4.44 -10.46 12.58
CA ARG A 134 -4.80 -11.37 13.67
C ARG A 134 -6.30 -11.33 13.95
N LEU A 135 -6.88 -10.13 14.05
CA LEU A 135 -8.32 -9.95 14.27
C LEU A 135 -9.16 -10.44 13.09
N ALA A 136 -8.73 -10.16 11.86
CA ALA A 136 -9.45 -10.60 10.67
C ALA A 136 -9.50 -12.13 10.55
N LYS A 137 -8.41 -12.82 10.88
CA LYS A 137 -8.34 -14.30 10.86
C LYS A 137 -9.30 -14.99 11.85
N GLN A 138 -9.84 -14.26 12.81
CA GLN A 138 -10.85 -14.78 13.74
C GLN A 138 -12.27 -14.73 13.16
N LEU A 139 -12.47 -14.04 12.02
CA LEU A 139 -13.78 -13.90 11.39
C LEU A 139 -14.04 -15.08 10.44
N PRO A 140 -15.23 -15.69 10.47
CA PRO A 140 -15.55 -16.89 9.68
C PRO A 140 -15.42 -16.66 8.16
N GLU A 141 -15.64 -15.44 7.71
CA GLU A 141 -15.56 -15.08 6.30
C GLU A 141 -14.14 -14.78 5.79
N TYR A 142 -13.11 -14.77 6.66
CA TYR A 142 -11.75 -14.35 6.27
C TYR A 142 -11.20 -15.18 5.10
N ASP A 143 -11.30 -16.51 5.19
CA ASP A 143 -10.73 -17.41 4.19
C ASP A 143 -11.45 -17.28 2.84
N ILE A 144 -12.78 -17.13 2.84
CA ILE A 144 -13.57 -16.87 1.62
C ILE A 144 -13.16 -15.56 0.97
N VAL A 145 -12.98 -14.50 1.75
CA VAL A 145 -12.53 -13.20 1.24
C VAL A 145 -11.11 -13.28 0.70
N ARG A 146 -10.22 -13.98 1.42
CA ARG A 146 -8.82 -14.15 1.03
C ARG A 146 -8.65 -14.98 -0.26
N ALA A 147 -9.57 -15.93 -0.49
CA ALA A 147 -9.60 -16.78 -1.69
C ALA A 147 -10.14 -16.05 -2.93
N MET A 148 -10.72 -14.86 -2.80
CA MET A 148 -11.17 -14.10 -3.96
C MET A 148 -9.96 -13.60 -4.76
N TYR A 149 -10.04 -13.73 -6.09
CA TYR A 149 -8.96 -13.28 -6.97
C TYR A 149 -8.66 -11.78 -6.79
N GLY A 150 -7.38 -11.44 -6.82
CA GLY A 150 -6.91 -10.06 -6.62
C GLY A 150 -6.89 -9.59 -5.17
N VAL A 151 -7.34 -10.42 -4.22
CA VAL A 151 -7.39 -10.10 -2.80
C VAL A 151 -6.19 -10.71 -2.08
N GLY A 152 -5.17 -9.89 -1.78
CA GLY A 152 -4.04 -10.25 -0.93
C GLY A 152 -4.40 -10.15 0.56
N GLU A 153 -3.51 -10.62 1.46
CA GLU A 153 -3.74 -10.58 2.91
C GLU A 153 -4.08 -9.17 3.40
N THR A 154 -3.31 -8.17 3.00
CA THR A 154 -3.55 -6.76 3.39
C THR A 154 -4.86 -6.22 2.83
N THR A 155 -5.18 -6.52 1.57
CA THR A 155 -6.43 -6.05 0.94
C THR A 155 -7.66 -6.75 1.51
N ALA A 156 -7.56 -8.03 1.89
CA ALA A 156 -8.64 -8.75 2.60
C ALA A 156 -8.99 -8.06 3.91
N VAL A 157 -7.97 -7.82 4.74
CA VAL A 157 -8.13 -7.14 6.04
C VAL A 157 -8.73 -5.75 5.89
N GLN A 158 -8.24 -4.95 4.92
CA GLN A 158 -8.77 -3.62 4.67
C GLN A 158 -10.21 -3.66 4.16
N LEU A 159 -10.53 -4.58 3.24
CA LEU A 159 -11.85 -4.75 2.68
C LEU A 159 -12.87 -5.12 3.78
N MET A 160 -12.55 -6.12 4.60
CA MET A 160 -13.40 -6.56 5.71
C MET A 160 -13.56 -5.45 6.76
N ALA A 161 -12.49 -4.74 7.12
CA ALA A 161 -12.55 -3.66 8.10
C ALA A 161 -13.41 -2.47 7.65
N GLU A 162 -13.41 -2.15 6.36
CA GLU A 162 -14.21 -1.05 5.81
C GLU A 162 -15.69 -1.44 5.59
N ILE A 163 -15.93 -2.67 5.15
CA ILE A 163 -17.30 -3.17 4.91
C ILE A 163 -17.96 -3.53 6.24
N GLY A 164 -17.23 -4.14 7.18
CA GLY A 164 -17.80 -4.71 8.41
C GLY A 164 -18.75 -5.86 8.12
N ASN A 165 -19.72 -6.08 9.01
CA ASN A 165 -20.66 -7.17 8.86
C ASN A 165 -21.57 -6.97 7.63
N VAL A 166 -21.49 -7.92 6.68
CA VAL A 166 -22.29 -7.90 5.44
C VAL A 166 -23.80 -7.98 5.70
N ARG A 167 -24.23 -8.58 6.81
CA ARG A 167 -25.66 -8.70 7.16
C ARG A 167 -26.37 -7.36 7.35
N ARG A 168 -25.63 -6.28 7.61
CA ARG A 168 -26.19 -4.91 7.70
C ARG A 168 -26.70 -4.37 6.36
N PHE A 169 -26.33 -5.02 5.24
CA PHE A 169 -26.79 -4.61 3.92
C PHE A 169 -27.95 -5.48 3.46
N PRO A 170 -29.16 -4.92 3.28
CA PRO A 170 -30.34 -5.71 2.91
C PRO A 170 -30.24 -6.31 1.52
N ARG A 171 -29.45 -5.71 0.62
CA ARG A 171 -29.28 -6.20 -0.76
C ARG A 171 -27.92 -5.81 -1.35
N ARG A 172 -27.54 -6.48 -2.47
CA ARG A 172 -26.26 -6.25 -3.17
C ARG A 172 -26.04 -4.80 -3.64
N SER A 173 -27.12 -4.05 -3.97
CA SER A 173 -27.02 -2.65 -4.33
C SER A 173 -26.64 -1.75 -3.15
N SER A 174 -27.00 -2.14 -1.93
CA SER A 174 -26.72 -1.35 -0.72
C SER A 174 -25.22 -1.27 -0.42
N ILE A 175 -24.47 -2.38 -0.61
CA ILE A 175 -23.01 -2.35 -0.43
C ILE A 175 -22.30 -1.54 -1.53
N VAL A 176 -22.87 -1.50 -2.75
CA VAL A 176 -22.35 -0.69 -3.86
C VAL A 176 -22.53 0.80 -3.57
N GLY A 177 -23.71 1.20 -3.11
CA GLY A 177 -23.98 2.57 -2.64
C GLY A 177 -23.12 2.96 -1.43
N PHE A 178 -22.91 2.02 -0.48
CA PHE A 178 -22.01 2.25 0.65
C PHE A 178 -20.55 2.50 0.22
N ALA A 179 -20.09 1.87 -0.84
CA ALA A 179 -18.78 2.14 -1.43
C ALA A 179 -18.76 3.44 -2.25
N GLY A 180 -19.95 3.94 -2.69
CA GLY A 180 -20.07 5.10 -3.55
C GLY A 180 -19.49 4.87 -4.95
N VAL A 181 -19.60 3.63 -5.47
CA VAL A 181 -19.22 3.24 -6.82
C VAL A 181 -20.44 3.03 -7.72
N ASP A 182 -21.61 3.39 -7.25
CA ASP A 182 -22.86 3.47 -8.01
C ASP A 182 -22.87 4.74 -8.88
N PRO A 183 -23.55 4.73 -10.04
CA PRO A 183 -23.73 5.93 -10.84
C PRO A 183 -24.58 6.97 -10.09
N ALA A 184 -24.20 8.22 -10.18
CA ALA A 184 -25.05 9.32 -9.70
C ALA A 184 -26.35 9.39 -10.50
N VAL A 185 -27.40 9.89 -9.88
CA VAL A 185 -28.66 10.18 -10.57
C VAL A 185 -28.59 11.63 -11.03
N ASP A 186 -28.64 11.83 -12.34
CA ASP A 186 -28.78 13.16 -12.95
C ASP A 186 -30.01 13.15 -13.86
N GLN A 187 -31.14 13.36 -13.21
CA GLN A 187 -32.46 13.40 -13.84
C GLN A 187 -33.21 14.64 -13.38
N SER A 188 -33.59 15.47 -14.29
CA SER A 188 -34.43 16.64 -14.05
C SER A 188 -35.57 16.65 -15.08
N GLY A 189 -36.78 16.33 -14.62
CA GLY A 189 -37.94 16.24 -15.50
C GLY A 189 -37.76 15.24 -16.64
N LYS A 190 -37.78 15.73 -17.89
CA LYS A 190 -37.57 14.91 -19.10
C LYS A 190 -36.10 14.72 -19.48
N HIS A 191 -35.18 15.36 -18.74
CA HIS A 191 -33.74 15.24 -19.02
C HIS A 191 -33.13 14.05 -18.28
N SER A 192 -32.46 13.18 -19.01
CA SER A 192 -31.64 12.09 -18.45
C SER A 192 -30.26 12.16 -19.07
N ALA A 193 -29.24 12.40 -18.25
CA ALA A 193 -27.87 12.48 -18.73
C ALA A 193 -27.37 11.13 -19.24
N LYS A 194 -26.79 11.11 -20.46
CA LYS A 194 -26.21 9.89 -21.08
C LYS A 194 -24.98 9.34 -20.34
N SER A 195 -24.29 10.19 -19.57
CA SER A 195 -23.12 9.80 -18.77
C SER A 195 -23.17 10.55 -17.45
N VAL A 196 -23.07 9.82 -16.35
CA VAL A 196 -23.08 10.36 -15.01
C VAL A 196 -21.85 9.89 -14.23
N PRO A 197 -21.23 10.74 -13.40
CA PRO A 197 -20.14 10.34 -12.54
C PRO A 197 -20.64 9.36 -11.46
N THR A 198 -19.71 8.72 -10.74
CA THR A 198 -20.06 7.96 -9.55
C THR A 198 -20.43 8.87 -8.39
N THR A 199 -21.32 8.41 -7.49
CA THR A 199 -21.81 9.20 -6.37
C THR A 199 -20.71 9.66 -5.41
N LYS A 200 -19.67 8.84 -5.24
CA LYS A 200 -18.55 9.05 -4.28
C LYS A 200 -18.98 9.34 -2.83
N ARG A 201 -20.26 9.14 -2.49
CA ARG A 201 -20.84 9.43 -1.16
C ARG A 201 -20.36 8.44 -0.08
N GLY A 202 -19.78 7.30 -0.48
CA GLY A 202 -19.32 6.25 0.44
C GLY A 202 -17.84 6.40 0.86
N SER A 203 -17.30 5.34 1.49
CA SER A 203 -15.93 5.31 2.02
C SER A 203 -14.87 5.47 0.92
N PRO A 204 -14.02 6.52 0.97
CA PRO A 204 -12.91 6.66 0.04
C PRO A 204 -11.84 5.58 0.23
N HIS A 205 -11.70 5.04 1.45
CA HIS A 205 -10.77 3.96 1.75
C HIS A 205 -11.21 2.65 1.09
N LEU A 206 -12.52 2.34 1.16
CA LEU A 206 -13.09 1.19 0.47
C LEU A 206 -12.91 1.31 -1.05
N ARG A 207 -13.19 2.46 -1.64
CA ARG A 207 -12.97 2.70 -3.08
C ARG A 207 -11.51 2.52 -3.49
N LYS A 208 -10.56 3.00 -2.67
CA LYS A 208 -9.11 2.79 -2.90
C LYS A 208 -8.77 1.30 -2.91
N THR A 209 -9.24 0.54 -1.93
CA THR A 209 -9.00 -0.91 -1.83
C THR A 209 -9.60 -1.64 -3.03
N LEU A 210 -10.84 -1.32 -3.41
CA LEU A 210 -11.49 -1.89 -4.60
C LEU A 210 -10.73 -1.56 -5.89
N TYR A 211 -10.25 -0.33 -6.02
CA TYR A 211 -9.44 0.06 -7.17
C TYR A 211 -8.15 -0.76 -7.26
N GLN A 212 -7.45 -0.97 -6.14
CA GLN A 212 -6.24 -1.80 -6.09
C GLN A 212 -6.51 -3.25 -6.48
N ILE A 213 -7.64 -3.83 -6.02
CA ILE A 213 -8.07 -5.18 -6.41
C ILE A 213 -8.31 -5.24 -7.92
N VAL A 214 -9.08 -4.30 -8.48
CA VAL A 214 -9.39 -4.28 -9.92
C VAL A 214 -8.15 -4.01 -10.78
N CYS A 215 -7.18 -3.23 -10.30
CA CYS A 215 -5.88 -3.09 -10.96
C CYS A 215 -5.14 -4.44 -11.08
N THR A 216 -5.30 -5.35 -10.11
CA THR A 216 -4.72 -6.70 -10.19
C THR A 216 -5.38 -7.51 -11.32
N TYR A 217 -6.70 -7.44 -11.47
CA TYR A 217 -7.39 -8.05 -12.61
C TYR A 217 -6.88 -7.51 -13.95
N LEU A 218 -6.72 -6.19 -14.05
CA LEU A 218 -6.24 -5.56 -15.28
C LEU A 218 -4.81 -5.98 -15.64
N LYS A 219 -3.94 -6.09 -14.63
CA LYS A 219 -2.52 -6.47 -14.82
C LYS A 219 -2.32 -7.95 -15.14
N LYS A 220 -3.14 -8.83 -14.56
CA LYS A 220 -2.97 -10.28 -14.64
C LYS A 220 -3.87 -10.93 -15.68
N SER A 221 -4.90 -10.23 -16.13
CA SER A 221 -5.85 -10.68 -17.18
C SER A 221 -6.37 -12.11 -17.00
N PRO A 222 -6.94 -12.47 -15.82
CA PRO A 222 -7.41 -13.83 -15.55
C PRO A 222 -8.70 -14.11 -16.31
N VAL A 223 -8.60 -14.77 -17.46
CA VAL A 223 -9.69 -14.97 -18.44
C VAL A 223 -10.89 -15.75 -17.87
N ASP A 224 -10.65 -16.61 -16.87
CA ASP A 224 -11.72 -17.42 -16.27
C ASP A 224 -12.47 -16.70 -15.13
N GLU A 225 -12.01 -15.52 -14.74
CA GLU A 225 -12.60 -14.78 -13.63
C GLU A 225 -13.75 -13.86 -14.06
N PRO A 226 -14.94 -14.00 -13.44
CA PRO A 226 -16.15 -13.27 -13.86
C PRO A 226 -16.01 -11.74 -13.79
N VAL A 227 -15.16 -11.23 -12.87
CA VAL A 227 -14.89 -9.80 -12.77
C VAL A 227 -14.05 -9.30 -13.92
N TYR A 228 -13.03 -10.08 -14.33
CA TYR A 228 -12.20 -9.74 -15.48
C TYR A 228 -12.98 -9.82 -16.78
N GLN A 229 -13.76 -10.89 -16.98
CA GLN A 229 -14.62 -11.03 -18.15
C GLN A 229 -15.57 -9.83 -18.32
N PHE A 230 -16.15 -9.37 -17.21
CA PHE A 230 -17.01 -8.19 -17.24
C PHE A 230 -16.24 -6.90 -17.51
N LEU A 231 -15.03 -6.75 -16.92
CA LEU A 231 -14.13 -5.63 -17.18
C LEU A 231 -13.73 -5.57 -18.65
N ASP A 232 -13.27 -6.69 -19.19
CA ASP A 232 -12.78 -6.79 -20.56
C ASP A 232 -13.90 -6.56 -21.58
N LYS A 233 -15.10 -7.12 -21.33
CA LYS A 233 -16.31 -6.80 -22.13
C LYS A 233 -16.55 -5.29 -22.18
N LYS A 234 -16.51 -4.59 -21.05
CA LYS A 234 -16.73 -3.14 -20.99
C LYS A 234 -15.62 -2.35 -21.69
N ARG A 235 -14.39 -2.82 -21.63
CA ARG A 235 -13.26 -2.28 -22.37
C ARG A 235 -13.41 -2.47 -23.86
N SER A 236 -13.82 -3.65 -24.31
CA SER A 236 -14.07 -3.97 -25.71
C SER A 236 -15.27 -3.20 -26.30
N GLU A 237 -16.24 -2.82 -25.46
CA GLU A 237 -17.33 -1.90 -25.84
C GLU A 237 -16.84 -0.44 -26.02
N GLY A 238 -15.53 -0.15 -25.94
CA GLY A 238 -14.96 1.19 -26.08
C GLY A 238 -15.23 2.12 -24.89
N LYS A 239 -15.61 1.61 -23.74
CA LYS A 239 -15.85 2.46 -22.55
C LYS A 239 -14.56 3.08 -22.03
N PRO A 240 -14.57 4.35 -21.55
CA PRO A 240 -13.42 5.01 -20.93
C PRO A 240 -12.88 4.23 -19.75
N TYR A 241 -11.57 4.40 -19.47
CA TYR A 241 -10.84 3.70 -18.41
C TYR A 241 -11.58 3.67 -17.06
N PHE A 242 -11.96 4.83 -16.53
CA PHE A 242 -12.64 4.89 -15.23
C PHE A 242 -14.03 4.28 -15.23
N VAL A 243 -14.71 4.22 -16.38
CA VAL A 243 -16.03 3.60 -16.49
C VAL A 243 -15.94 2.10 -16.35
N TYR A 244 -15.05 1.42 -17.10
CA TYR A 244 -14.92 -0.04 -16.98
C TYR A 244 -14.28 -0.45 -15.64
N MET A 245 -13.35 0.35 -15.09
CA MET A 245 -12.78 0.10 -13.75
C MET A 245 -13.84 0.18 -12.65
N THR A 246 -14.70 1.19 -12.68
CA THR A 246 -15.80 1.32 -11.71
C THR A 246 -16.86 0.24 -11.87
N ALA A 247 -17.19 -0.13 -13.10
CA ALA A 247 -18.11 -1.23 -13.39
C ALA A 247 -17.57 -2.57 -12.84
N ALA A 248 -16.27 -2.82 -12.96
CA ALA A 248 -15.61 -3.99 -12.38
C ALA A 248 -15.61 -3.97 -10.84
N GLN A 249 -15.40 -2.81 -10.19
CA GLN A 249 -15.53 -2.66 -8.74
C GLN A 249 -16.95 -3.00 -8.26
N ASN A 250 -17.96 -2.53 -8.98
CA ASN A 250 -19.38 -2.85 -8.70
C ASN A 250 -19.63 -4.37 -8.85
N LYS A 251 -19.14 -4.99 -9.93
CA LYS A 251 -19.25 -6.44 -10.12
C LYS A 251 -18.58 -7.22 -9.02
N PHE A 252 -17.36 -6.83 -8.62
CA PHE A 252 -16.61 -7.44 -7.52
C PHE A 252 -17.39 -7.37 -6.19
N LEU A 253 -17.93 -6.19 -5.82
CA LEU A 253 -18.69 -6.04 -4.58
C LEU A 253 -19.95 -6.90 -4.53
N ARG A 254 -20.62 -7.07 -5.67
CA ARG A 254 -21.81 -7.95 -5.75
C ARG A 254 -21.45 -9.42 -5.54
N ILE A 255 -20.30 -9.86 -6.06
CA ILE A 255 -19.78 -11.22 -5.83
C ILE A 255 -19.32 -11.37 -4.37
N TYR A 256 -18.58 -10.39 -3.86
CA TYR A 256 -18.17 -10.34 -2.44
C TYR A 256 -19.38 -10.51 -1.51
N TYR A 257 -20.41 -9.68 -1.72
CA TYR A 257 -21.64 -9.75 -0.92
C TYR A 257 -22.28 -11.14 -0.93
N ALA A 258 -22.40 -11.75 -2.10
CA ALA A 258 -23.02 -13.07 -2.22
C ALA A 258 -22.21 -14.16 -1.50
N ARG A 259 -20.90 -14.23 -1.76
CA ARG A 259 -20.00 -15.24 -1.17
C ARG A 259 -19.90 -15.11 0.35
N VAL A 260 -19.75 -13.88 0.86
CA VAL A 260 -19.63 -13.66 2.30
C VAL A 260 -20.95 -13.93 3.01
N LYS A 261 -22.09 -13.54 2.42
CA LYS A 261 -23.41 -13.81 2.99
C LYS A 261 -23.68 -15.31 3.09
N GLU A 262 -23.41 -16.05 2.03
CA GLU A 262 -23.55 -17.53 2.00
C GLU A 262 -22.65 -18.21 3.05
N CYS A 263 -21.40 -17.75 3.17
CA CYS A 263 -20.48 -18.25 4.20
C CYS A 263 -21.01 -18.04 5.62
N LEU A 264 -21.53 -16.84 5.92
CA LEU A 264 -22.06 -16.52 7.24
C LEU A 264 -23.36 -17.27 7.54
N GLU A 265 -24.22 -17.51 6.55
CA GLU A 265 -25.44 -18.32 6.69
C GLU A 265 -25.08 -19.80 6.97
N ALA A 266 -24.09 -20.35 6.27
CA ALA A 266 -23.59 -21.71 6.52
C ALA A 266 -22.96 -21.84 7.91
N PHE A 267 -22.21 -20.84 8.36
CA PHE A 267 -21.60 -20.82 9.69
C PHE A 267 -22.65 -20.81 10.80
N ASP A 268 -23.71 -20.01 10.68
CA ASP A 268 -24.82 -19.96 11.64
C ASP A 268 -25.55 -21.32 11.73
N ALA A 269 -25.86 -21.95 10.58
CA ALA A 269 -26.51 -23.24 10.52
C ALA A 269 -25.69 -24.36 11.22
N GLN A 270 -24.36 -24.30 11.13
CA GLN A 270 -23.47 -25.24 11.83
C GLN A 270 -23.47 -25.03 13.35
N GLN A 271 -23.53 -23.79 13.81
CA GLN A 271 -23.59 -23.49 15.24
C GLN A 271 -24.91 -23.94 15.85
N ASP A 272 -26.04 -23.73 15.17
CA ASP A 272 -27.35 -24.17 15.61
C ASP A 272 -27.45 -25.71 15.73
N THR A 273 -26.75 -26.42 14.83
CA THR A 273 -26.71 -27.91 14.86
C THR A 273 -25.82 -28.42 16.00
N SER A 274 -24.76 -27.68 16.38
CA SER A 274 -23.85 -28.10 17.47
C SER A 274 -24.37 -27.79 18.87
N GLN A 275 -25.45 -27.00 19.00
CA GLN A 275 -26.11 -26.67 20.27
C GLN A 275 -27.34 -27.54 20.56
N ARG A 276 -27.74 -28.42 19.64
CA ARG A 276 -28.79 -29.44 19.80
C ARG A 276 -28.18 -30.81 20.10
#